data_a852f006b31ae23c92a0cf440f6b1328
#
_entry.id   a852f006b31ae23c92a0cf440f6b1328
#
_cell.length_a   1.000
_cell.length_b   1.000
_cell.length_c   1.000
_cell.angle_alpha   90.00
_cell.angle_beta   90.00
_cell.angle_gamma   90.00
#
_symmetry.space_group_name_H-M   'P 1'
#
loop_
_entity.id
_entity.type
_entity.pdbx_description
1 polymer ?
#
loop_
_entity_poly.entity_id
_entity_poly.type
_entity_poly.pdbx_seq_one_letter_code
_entity_poly.pdbx_strand_id
1 'polypeptide(L)'
;MIKHFKPALAAGLALAALAAPAAIAPAAAQQVAGIGVVNPQAVIVNSTAFRTAQQQRPVTYKPQIDQATARREAIAAQLQPLYEKLQADSQAANAAQNQAALQQQYAQIQQIEGTAERELNQILAPVQLSVAYVEEQLTDQLPAAIQAAATKKNVTLVLSPEGVLYGAAPYNMNQDVLAELNALLPTAQLVPPQGWLPREMREQQEAQAQAAAAQQPAASTTQPVSGR
;
A
#
# COMPACT_ATOMS: atom_id res chain seq x y z
N MET A 1 20.01 -84.00 -62.12
CA MET A 1 20.23 -85.06 -61.10
C MET A 1 20.30 -84.41 -59.72
N ILE A 2 19.28 -84.64 -58.93
CA ILE A 2 19.32 -85.23 -57.61
C ILE A 2 20.24 -84.42 -56.63
N LYS A 3 19.89 -83.92 -55.46
CA LYS A 3 18.96 -84.30 -54.36
C LYS A 3 18.85 -83.16 -53.35
N HIS A 4 17.70 -83.05 -52.77
CA HIS A 4 17.30 -82.55 -51.52
C HIS A 4 18.31 -82.66 -50.38
N PHE A 5 18.33 -81.66 -49.47
CA PHE A 5 18.19 -81.90 -48.04
C PHE A 5 17.88 -80.60 -47.29
N LYS A 6 16.72 -80.54 -46.66
CA LYS A 6 16.46 -79.75 -45.41
C LYS A 6 16.91 -80.64 -44.25
N PRO A 7 17.32 -80.09 -43.08
CA PRO A 7 16.39 -79.67 -42.06
C PRO A 7 16.84 -78.50 -41.10
N ALA A 8 15.86 -77.89 -40.60
CA ALA A 8 15.43 -77.78 -39.22
C ALA A 8 16.20 -76.83 -38.25
N LEU A 9 15.43 -75.82 -37.81
CA LEU A 9 15.22 -75.31 -36.44
C LEU A 9 16.42 -75.14 -35.53
N ALA A 10 16.64 -73.83 -35.10
CA ALA A 10 16.86 -73.48 -33.69
C ALA A 10 16.33 -72.12 -33.48
N ALA A 11 15.24 -72.04 -32.73
CA ALA A 11 14.68 -70.82 -32.17
C ALA A 11 15.61 -70.35 -31.05
N GLY A 12 16.18 -69.15 -31.22
CA GLY A 12 16.89 -68.43 -30.14
C GLY A 12 16.12 -67.15 -29.78
N LEU A 13 15.29 -67.22 -28.75
CA LEU A 13 14.64 -66.07 -28.18
C LEU A 13 15.71 -65.26 -27.42
N ALA A 14 16.22 -64.18 -27.99
CA ALA A 14 16.96 -63.16 -27.24
C ALA A 14 15.98 -62.07 -26.76
N LEU A 15 15.51 -62.21 -25.51
CA LEU A 15 14.83 -61.08 -24.79
C LEU A 15 15.91 -60.05 -24.46
N ALA A 16 16.08 -59.06 -25.31
CA ALA A 16 16.76 -57.81 -24.94
C ALA A 16 15.79 -56.97 -24.12
N ALA A 17 15.86 -57.01 -22.80
CA ALA A 17 15.21 -56.08 -21.91
C ALA A 17 15.87 -54.72 -22.09
N LEU A 18 15.23 -53.85 -22.89
CA LEU A 18 15.52 -52.43 -22.93
C LEU A 18 15.03 -51.83 -21.62
N ALA A 19 15.93 -51.78 -20.61
CA ALA A 19 15.76 -50.92 -19.45
C ALA A 19 15.95 -49.48 -19.91
N ALA A 20 14.88 -48.84 -20.37
CA ALA A 20 14.83 -47.39 -20.52
C ALA A 20 14.95 -46.78 -19.12
N PRO A 21 15.91 -45.87 -18.84
CA PRO A 21 15.88 -45.13 -17.62
C PRO A 21 14.59 -44.33 -17.61
N ALA A 22 13.68 -44.64 -16.70
CA ALA A 22 12.54 -43.78 -16.41
C ALA A 22 13.13 -42.45 -15.98
N ALA A 23 13.17 -41.47 -16.86
CA ALA A 23 13.43 -40.10 -16.56
C ALA A 23 12.33 -39.69 -15.54
N ILE A 24 12.69 -39.61 -14.28
CA ILE A 24 11.85 -39.02 -13.23
C ILE A 24 11.78 -37.52 -13.61
N ALA A 25 10.82 -37.19 -14.48
CA ALA A 25 10.49 -35.79 -14.66
C ALA A 25 10.10 -35.23 -13.28
N PRO A 26 10.71 -34.12 -12.84
CA PRO A 26 10.29 -33.52 -11.60
C PRO A 26 8.78 -33.29 -11.72
N ALA A 27 8.02 -33.79 -10.74
CA ALA A 27 6.59 -33.54 -10.67
C ALA A 27 6.41 -32.03 -10.66
N ALA A 28 6.07 -31.47 -11.82
CA ALA A 28 5.66 -30.08 -11.89
C ALA A 28 4.50 -29.99 -10.91
N ALA A 29 4.67 -29.19 -9.86
CA ALA A 29 3.62 -28.96 -8.88
C ALA A 29 2.35 -28.61 -9.66
N GLN A 30 1.36 -29.53 -9.64
CA GLN A 30 0.11 -29.31 -10.34
C GLN A 30 -0.55 -28.08 -9.74
N GLN A 31 -0.51 -26.98 -10.48
CA GLN A 31 -1.23 -25.78 -10.11
C GLN A 31 -2.73 -26.11 -10.09
N VAL A 32 -3.39 -25.85 -8.97
CA VAL A 32 -4.85 -25.91 -8.92
C VAL A 32 -5.36 -24.83 -9.86
N ALA A 33 -5.98 -25.25 -10.97
CA ALA A 33 -6.48 -24.29 -11.96
C ALA A 33 -7.53 -23.38 -11.32
N GLY A 34 -7.54 -22.13 -11.72
CA GLY A 34 -8.54 -21.17 -11.29
C GLY A 34 -8.27 -20.40 -10.02
N ILE A 35 -7.07 -20.54 -9.38
CA ILE A 35 -6.67 -19.77 -8.20
C ILE A 35 -5.50 -18.86 -8.55
N GLY A 36 -5.55 -17.61 -8.05
CA GLY A 36 -4.47 -16.64 -8.13
C GLY A 36 -4.26 -15.91 -6.80
N VAL A 37 -3.07 -15.35 -6.62
CA VAL A 37 -2.72 -14.52 -5.45
C VAL A 37 -2.21 -13.18 -5.93
N VAL A 38 -2.75 -12.10 -5.40
CA VAL A 38 -2.38 -10.72 -5.73
C VAL A 38 -2.10 -9.95 -4.46
N ASN A 39 -0.98 -9.24 -4.44
CA ASN A 39 -0.70 -8.23 -3.44
C ASN A 39 -1.08 -6.85 -4.00
N PRO A 40 -2.22 -6.27 -3.61
CA PRO A 40 -2.70 -4.98 -4.09
C PRO A 40 -1.69 -3.85 -3.92
N GLN A 41 -1.10 -3.75 -2.73
CA GLN A 41 -0.13 -2.71 -2.41
C GLN A 41 1.13 -2.82 -3.29
N ALA A 42 1.65 -4.03 -3.48
CA ALA A 42 2.80 -4.26 -4.35
C ALA A 42 2.49 -3.88 -5.82
N VAL A 43 1.27 -4.13 -6.30
CA VAL A 43 0.85 -3.72 -7.65
C VAL A 43 0.79 -2.21 -7.76
N ILE A 44 0.16 -1.51 -6.80
CA ILE A 44 0.04 -0.05 -6.78
C ILE A 44 1.43 0.62 -6.81
N VAL A 45 2.31 0.29 -5.88
CA VAL A 45 3.62 0.96 -5.75
C VAL A 45 4.55 0.69 -6.93
N ASN A 46 4.34 -0.42 -7.66
CA ASN A 46 5.10 -0.75 -8.86
C ASN A 46 4.47 -0.22 -10.15
N SER A 47 3.27 0.37 -10.09
CA SER A 47 2.62 0.93 -11.28
C SER A 47 3.40 2.09 -11.88
N THR A 48 3.27 2.25 -13.20
CA THR A 48 3.90 3.36 -13.93
C THR A 48 3.37 4.70 -13.43
N ALA A 49 2.07 4.80 -13.19
CA ALA A 49 1.42 6.02 -12.70
C ALA A 49 1.94 6.43 -11.31
N PHE A 50 2.09 5.48 -10.37
CA PHE A 50 2.63 5.76 -9.05
C PHE A 50 4.09 6.25 -9.12
N ARG A 51 4.95 5.53 -9.86
CA ARG A 51 6.37 5.90 -9.99
C ARG A 51 6.54 7.25 -10.68
N THR A 52 5.77 7.53 -11.73
CA THR A 52 5.78 8.84 -12.39
C THR A 52 5.34 9.95 -11.44
N ALA A 53 4.26 9.73 -10.67
CA ALA A 53 3.81 10.68 -9.66
C ALA A 53 4.87 10.93 -8.57
N GLN A 54 5.57 9.90 -8.12
CA GLN A 54 6.68 10.03 -7.17
C GLN A 54 7.82 10.92 -7.70
N GLN A 55 8.15 10.77 -8.98
CA GLN A 55 9.21 11.59 -9.62
C GLN A 55 8.77 13.05 -9.84
N GLN A 56 7.50 13.26 -10.16
CA GLN A 56 6.96 14.60 -10.45
C GLN A 56 6.63 15.40 -9.18
N ARG A 57 6.26 14.74 -8.09
CA ARG A 57 5.83 15.39 -6.84
C ARG A 57 6.84 16.38 -6.27
N PRO A 58 8.15 16.06 -6.17
CA PRO A 58 9.15 17.03 -5.68
C PRO A 58 9.27 18.28 -6.55
N VAL A 59 8.97 18.17 -7.84
CA VAL A 59 8.99 19.31 -8.77
C VAL A 59 7.72 20.16 -8.59
N THR A 60 6.55 19.51 -8.60
CA THR A 60 5.24 20.19 -8.49
C THR A 60 5.07 20.89 -7.14
N TYR A 61 5.52 20.27 -6.06
CA TYR A 61 5.39 20.78 -4.69
C TYR A 61 6.71 21.32 -4.13
N LYS A 62 7.63 21.70 -5.01
CA LYS A 62 8.93 22.26 -4.59
C LYS A 62 8.81 23.42 -3.59
N PRO A 63 7.90 24.39 -3.77
CA PRO A 63 7.77 25.50 -2.81
C PRO A 63 7.44 25.04 -1.39
N GLN A 64 6.53 24.06 -1.24
CA GLN A 64 6.12 23.52 0.07
C GLN A 64 7.27 22.72 0.69
N ILE A 65 8.00 21.95 -0.10
CA ILE A 65 9.13 21.16 0.36
C ILE A 65 10.27 22.06 0.82
N ASP A 66 10.60 23.09 0.04
CA ASP A 66 11.64 24.09 0.38
C ASP A 66 11.24 24.84 1.67
N GLN A 67 9.99 25.27 1.78
CA GLN A 67 9.46 25.93 2.98
C GLN A 67 9.54 25.02 4.21
N ALA A 68 9.17 23.75 4.09
CA ALA A 68 9.28 22.78 5.17
C ALA A 68 10.74 22.55 5.59
N THR A 69 11.65 22.51 4.63
CA THR A 69 13.10 22.37 4.89
C THR A 69 13.63 23.56 5.66
N ALA A 70 13.38 24.78 5.19
CA ALA A 70 13.79 26.00 5.88
C ALA A 70 13.18 26.11 7.30
N ARG A 71 11.90 25.66 7.46
CA ARG A 71 11.27 25.64 8.78
C ARG A 71 11.90 24.63 9.72
N ARG A 72 12.26 23.43 9.26
CA ARG A 72 13.00 22.43 10.06
C ARG A 72 14.35 22.96 10.53
N GLU A 73 15.10 23.62 9.67
CA GLU A 73 16.37 24.24 10.02
C GLU A 73 16.20 25.33 11.10
N ALA A 74 15.19 26.19 10.95
CA ALA A 74 14.88 27.22 11.95
C ALA A 74 14.48 26.63 13.31
N ILE A 75 13.66 25.53 13.30
CA ILE A 75 13.27 24.82 14.52
C ILE A 75 14.50 24.19 15.19
N ALA A 76 15.36 23.54 14.43
CA ALA A 76 16.59 22.94 14.95
C ALA A 76 17.50 24.00 15.60
N ALA A 77 17.70 25.15 14.94
CA ALA A 77 18.46 26.26 15.50
C ALA A 77 17.85 26.85 16.77
N GLN A 78 16.52 26.84 16.89
CA GLN A 78 15.81 27.27 18.09
C GLN A 78 15.90 26.27 19.25
N LEU A 79 15.82 24.97 18.96
CA LEU A 79 15.81 23.92 19.97
C LEU A 79 17.21 23.59 20.50
N GLN A 80 18.23 23.65 19.65
CA GLN A 80 19.61 23.30 20.02
C GLN A 80 20.08 23.98 21.31
N PRO A 81 20.03 25.33 21.45
CA PRO A 81 20.48 25.98 22.68
C PRO A 81 19.64 25.65 23.90
N LEU A 82 18.35 25.31 23.70
CA LEU A 82 17.47 24.91 24.82
C LEU A 82 17.84 23.52 25.34
N TYR A 83 18.17 22.59 24.46
CA TYR A 83 18.66 21.27 24.85
C TYR A 83 20.02 21.34 25.53
N GLU A 84 20.95 22.12 24.97
CA GLU A 84 22.27 22.35 25.60
C GLU A 84 22.13 22.91 26.99
N LYS A 85 21.26 23.92 27.17
CA LYS A 85 20.97 24.49 28.47
C LYS A 85 20.34 23.51 29.46
N LEU A 86 19.33 22.75 29.00
CA LEU A 86 18.68 21.71 29.80
C LEU A 86 19.70 20.65 30.25
N GLN A 87 20.57 20.22 29.36
CA GLN A 87 21.64 19.27 29.69
C GLN A 87 22.61 19.83 30.72
N ALA A 88 23.07 21.06 30.54
CA ALA A 88 23.96 21.71 31.51
C ALA A 88 23.32 21.85 32.87
N ASP A 89 22.07 22.34 32.93
CA ASP A 89 21.33 22.56 34.18
C ASP A 89 21.01 21.23 34.89
N SER A 90 20.75 20.16 34.14
CA SER A 90 20.50 18.83 34.72
C SER A 90 21.73 18.16 35.33
N GLN A 91 22.92 18.53 34.87
CA GLN A 91 24.22 18.02 35.35
C GLN A 91 24.84 18.91 36.43
N ALA A 92 24.26 20.06 36.69
CA ALA A 92 24.77 20.99 37.72
C ALA A 92 24.64 20.42 39.15
N ALA A 93 25.56 20.76 40.02
CA ALA A 93 25.58 20.27 41.39
C ALA A 93 24.31 20.65 42.23
N ASN A 94 23.57 21.67 41.81
CA ASN A 94 22.30 22.12 42.39
C ASN A 94 21.05 21.69 41.60
N ALA A 95 21.17 20.71 40.68
CA ALA A 95 20.06 20.24 39.85
C ALA A 95 18.83 19.78 40.69
N ALA A 96 19.07 19.10 41.81
CA ALA A 96 18.00 18.67 42.72
C ALA A 96 17.20 19.82 43.32
N GLN A 97 17.81 21.00 43.47
CA GLN A 97 17.16 22.20 44.01
C GLN A 97 16.42 22.98 42.90
N ASN A 98 16.77 22.76 41.66
CA ASN A 98 16.24 23.46 40.48
C ASN A 98 15.22 22.65 39.68
N GLN A 99 14.59 21.61 40.24
CA GLN A 99 13.64 20.76 39.54
C GLN A 99 12.50 21.52 38.87
N ALA A 100 11.97 22.57 39.50
CA ALA A 100 10.92 23.39 38.90
C ALA A 100 11.40 24.11 37.63
N ALA A 101 12.64 24.60 37.61
CA ALA A 101 13.23 25.25 36.44
C ALA A 101 13.48 24.24 35.30
N LEU A 102 13.95 23.05 35.63
CA LEU A 102 14.12 21.97 34.66
C LEU A 102 12.78 21.55 34.03
N GLN A 103 11.72 21.42 34.84
CA GLN A 103 10.37 21.13 34.35
C GLN A 103 9.85 22.22 33.40
N GLN A 104 10.10 23.50 33.70
CA GLN A 104 9.72 24.59 32.81
C GLN A 104 10.47 24.55 31.48
N GLN A 105 11.77 24.22 31.49
CA GLN A 105 12.56 24.07 30.27
C GLN A 105 12.04 22.93 29.43
N TYR A 106 11.72 21.77 30.02
CA TYR A 106 11.07 20.65 29.33
C TYR A 106 9.75 21.07 28.72
N ALA A 107 8.88 21.72 29.45
CA ALA A 107 7.59 22.18 28.97
C ALA A 107 7.73 23.15 27.77
N GLN A 108 8.71 24.07 27.85
CA GLN A 108 9.01 24.98 26.74
C GLN A 108 9.47 24.25 25.47
N ILE A 109 10.37 23.28 25.62
CA ILE A 109 10.83 22.46 24.48
C ILE A 109 9.66 21.72 23.87
N GLN A 110 8.85 21.01 24.65
CA GLN A 110 7.66 20.29 24.18
C GLN A 110 6.65 21.20 23.49
N GLN A 111 6.45 22.41 23.98
CA GLN A 111 5.56 23.38 23.35
C GLN A 111 6.07 23.81 21.97
N ILE A 112 7.39 24.05 21.85
CA ILE A 112 8.02 24.40 20.55
C ILE A 112 7.89 23.22 19.58
N GLU A 113 8.21 22.00 20.01
CA GLU A 113 8.11 20.80 19.20
C GLU A 113 6.68 20.54 18.72
N GLY A 114 5.70 20.60 19.61
CA GLY A 114 4.30 20.40 19.25
C GLY A 114 3.74 21.49 18.32
N THR A 115 4.26 22.72 18.42
CA THR A 115 3.90 23.80 17.47
C THR A 115 4.58 23.58 16.13
N ALA A 116 5.86 23.22 16.14
CA ALA A 116 6.65 22.93 14.97
C ALA A 116 6.06 21.77 14.14
N GLU A 117 5.62 20.70 14.81
CA GLU A 117 4.96 19.56 14.15
C GLU A 117 3.69 20.00 13.42
N ARG A 118 2.84 20.77 14.08
CA ARG A 118 1.59 21.29 13.46
C ARG A 118 1.87 22.17 12.24
N GLU A 119 2.85 23.08 12.35
CA GLU A 119 3.25 23.95 11.24
C GLU A 119 3.81 23.16 10.06
N LEU A 120 4.71 22.18 10.32
CA LEU A 120 5.26 21.32 9.26
C LEU A 120 4.16 20.48 8.59
N ASN A 121 3.21 19.96 9.36
CA ASN A 121 2.08 19.23 8.83
C ASN A 121 1.19 20.13 7.95
N GLN A 122 0.96 21.38 8.34
CA GLN A 122 0.22 22.34 7.49
C GLN A 122 0.95 22.66 6.18
N ILE A 123 2.27 22.89 6.24
CA ILE A 123 3.09 23.17 5.05
C ILE A 123 3.07 21.96 4.09
N LEU A 124 3.16 20.75 4.63
CA LEU A 124 3.24 19.51 3.84
C LEU A 124 1.87 18.90 3.52
N ALA A 125 0.77 19.43 4.05
CA ALA A 125 -0.57 18.92 3.79
C ALA A 125 -0.90 18.75 2.29
N PRO A 126 -0.58 19.72 1.39
CA PRO A 126 -0.81 19.53 -0.04
C PRO A 126 -0.01 18.38 -0.65
N VAL A 127 1.20 18.12 -0.15
CA VAL A 127 2.04 17.00 -0.58
C VAL A 127 1.43 15.66 -0.15
N GLN A 128 0.96 15.57 1.09
CA GLN A 128 0.30 14.37 1.63
C GLN A 128 -1.03 14.10 0.90
N LEU A 129 -1.84 15.13 0.64
CA LEU A 129 -3.06 14.99 -0.16
C LEU A 129 -2.77 14.51 -1.59
N SER A 130 -1.66 14.97 -2.20
CA SER A 130 -1.23 14.47 -3.51
C SER A 130 -0.87 12.97 -3.49
N VAL A 131 -0.26 12.47 -2.40
CA VAL A 131 0.01 11.04 -2.24
C VAL A 131 -1.29 10.25 -2.20
N ALA A 132 -2.18 10.64 -1.28
CA ALA A 132 -3.46 9.97 -1.09
C ALA A 132 -4.33 10.00 -2.36
N TYR A 133 -4.31 11.10 -3.11
CA TYR A 133 -5.08 11.23 -4.35
C TYR A 133 -4.60 10.30 -5.46
N VAL A 134 -3.28 10.16 -5.62
CA VAL A 134 -2.69 9.22 -6.58
C VAL A 134 -3.01 7.78 -6.18
N GLU A 135 -2.89 7.44 -4.91
CA GLU A 135 -3.20 6.10 -4.40
C GLU A 135 -4.68 5.76 -4.56
N GLU A 136 -5.59 6.70 -4.31
CA GLU A 136 -7.03 6.49 -4.49
C GLU A 136 -7.37 6.22 -5.96
N GLN A 137 -6.80 6.99 -6.91
CA GLN A 137 -7.02 6.75 -8.35
C GLN A 137 -6.57 5.35 -8.77
N LEU A 138 -5.44 4.87 -8.27
CA LEU A 138 -4.93 3.53 -8.55
C LEU A 138 -5.78 2.45 -7.89
N THR A 139 -6.18 2.66 -6.64
CA THR A 139 -7.04 1.75 -5.88
C THR A 139 -8.40 1.59 -6.55
N ASP A 140 -8.95 2.66 -7.14
CA ASP A 140 -10.24 2.62 -7.85
C ASP A 140 -10.17 1.78 -9.15
N GLN A 141 -9.02 1.73 -9.82
CA GLN A 141 -8.82 0.93 -11.02
C GLN A 141 -8.40 -0.52 -10.74
N LEU A 142 -7.95 -0.79 -9.53
CA LEU A 142 -7.38 -2.10 -9.16
C LEU A 142 -8.37 -3.27 -9.32
N PRO A 143 -9.66 -3.18 -8.91
CA PRO A 143 -10.62 -4.26 -9.13
C PRO A 143 -10.79 -4.61 -10.61
N ALA A 144 -10.85 -3.62 -11.49
CA ALA A 144 -10.95 -3.82 -12.93
C ALA A 144 -9.69 -4.49 -13.50
N ALA A 145 -8.51 -4.08 -13.03
CA ALA A 145 -7.24 -4.68 -13.41
C ALA A 145 -7.14 -6.15 -12.97
N ILE A 146 -7.55 -6.46 -11.72
CA ILE A 146 -7.61 -7.83 -11.20
C ILE A 146 -8.56 -8.69 -12.04
N GLN A 147 -9.76 -8.18 -12.33
CA GLN A 147 -10.75 -8.90 -13.13
C GLN A 147 -10.24 -9.18 -14.55
N ALA A 148 -9.61 -8.21 -15.20
CA ALA A 148 -9.04 -8.36 -16.53
C ALA A 148 -7.92 -9.41 -16.54
N ALA A 149 -6.99 -9.36 -15.59
CA ALA A 149 -5.91 -10.33 -15.44
C ALA A 149 -6.45 -11.73 -15.14
N ALA A 150 -7.42 -11.86 -14.23
CA ALA A 150 -8.05 -13.13 -13.88
C ALA A 150 -8.74 -13.78 -15.09
N THR A 151 -9.49 -12.99 -15.89
CA THR A 151 -10.14 -13.46 -17.10
C THR A 151 -9.13 -13.98 -18.13
N LYS A 152 -8.05 -13.24 -18.38
CA LYS A 152 -6.99 -13.66 -19.33
C LYS A 152 -6.27 -14.94 -18.90
N LYS A 153 -6.17 -15.18 -17.60
CA LYS A 153 -5.50 -16.36 -17.02
C LYS A 153 -6.45 -17.51 -16.68
N ASN A 154 -7.74 -17.38 -16.93
CA ASN A 154 -8.76 -18.34 -16.51
C ASN A 154 -8.75 -18.62 -15.00
N VAL A 155 -8.49 -17.57 -14.21
CA VAL A 155 -8.54 -17.59 -12.75
C VAL A 155 -9.95 -17.20 -12.30
N THR A 156 -10.54 -17.99 -11.42
CA THR A 156 -11.91 -17.80 -10.90
C THR A 156 -11.94 -17.33 -9.45
N LEU A 157 -10.82 -17.47 -8.73
CA LEU A 157 -10.65 -17.03 -7.35
C LEU A 157 -9.31 -16.33 -7.18
N VAL A 158 -9.33 -15.08 -6.74
CA VAL A 158 -8.14 -14.31 -6.41
C VAL A 158 -8.11 -14.08 -4.90
N LEU A 159 -6.99 -14.42 -4.28
CA LEU A 159 -6.74 -14.28 -2.85
C LEU A 159 -5.72 -13.17 -2.59
N SER A 160 -5.82 -12.53 -1.42
CA SER A 160 -4.77 -11.68 -0.91
C SER A 160 -3.68 -12.51 -0.20
N PRO A 161 -2.44 -12.01 -0.08
CA PRO A 161 -1.34 -12.74 0.57
C PRO A 161 -1.61 -13.04 2.04
N GLU A 162 -2.38 -12.20 2.74
CA GLU A 162 -2.66 -12.34 4.18
C GLU A 162 -3.37 -13.66 4.52
N GLY A 163 -4.12 -14.23 3.56
CA GLY A 163 -4.80 -15.52 3.70
C GLY A 163 -3.99 -16.72 3.20
N VAL A 164 -2.75 -16.50 2.71
CA VAL A 164 -1.94 -17.54 2.06
C VAL A 164 -0.66 -17.79 2.85
N LEU A 165 -0.57 -18.94 3.51
CA LEU A 165 0.65 -19.35 4.25
C LEU A 165 1.80 -19.76 3.33
N TYR A 166 1.47 -20.36 2.18
CA TYR A 166 2.42 -20.78 1.15
C TYR A 166 1.75 -20.77 -0.22
N GLY A 167 2.43 -20.24 -1.22
CA GLY A 167 2.00 -20.22 -2.62
C GLY A 167 3.21 -20.39 -3.54
N ALA A 168 3.15 -21.36 -4.46
CA ALA A 168 4.17 -21.50 -5.49
C ALA A 168 4.08 -20.33 -6.49
N ALA A 169 5.21 -20.03 -7.16
CA ALA A 169 5.32 -18.91 -8.09
C ALA A 169 4.20 -18.80 -9.16
N PRO A 170 3.67 -19.93 -9.71
CA PRO A 170 2.60 -19.86 -10.71
C PRO A 170 1.29 -19.22 -10.22
N TYR A 171 1.04 -19.19 -8.92
CA TYR A 171 -0.15 -18.52 -8.37
C TYR A 171 -0.03 -17.00 -8.28
N ASN A 172 1.18 -16.46 -8.38
CA ASN A 172 1.42 -15.03 -8.29
C ASN A 172 0.97 -14.30 -9.55
N MET A 173 -0.04 -13.44 -9.42
CA MET A 173 -0.60 -12.64 -10.50
C MET A 173 -0.19 -11.16 -10.47
N ASN A 174 0.74 -10.77 -9.60
CA ASN A 174 1.10 -9.35 -9.44
C ASN A 174 1.53 -8.70 -10.76
N GLN A 175 2.31 -9.39 -11.59
CA GLN A 175 2.77 -8.84 -12.87
C GLN A 175 1.64 -8.75 -13.90
N ASP A 176 0.72 -9.72 -13.92
CA ASP A 176 -0.43 -9.70 -14.81
C ASP A 176 -1.37 -8.55 -14.45
N VAL A 177 -1.69 -8.38 -13.15
CA VAL A 177 -2.52 -7.28 -12.66
C VAL A 177 -1.82 -5.94 -12.87
N LEU A 178 -0.50 -5.86 -12.67
CA LEU A 178 0.29 -4.65 -12.92
C LEU A 178 0.21 -4.22 -14.39
N ALA A 179 0.29 -5.17 -15.31
CA ALA A 179 0.16 -4.88 -16.75
C ALA A 179 -1.23 -4.29 -17.09
N GLU A 180 -2.29 -4.87 -16.52
CA GLU A 180 -3.65 -4.37 -16.73
C GLU A 180 -3.85 -2.99 -16.06
N LEU A 181 -3.34 -2.80 -14.85
CA LEU A 181 -3.43 -1.51 -14.15
C LEU A 181 -2.70 -0.41 -14.91
N ASN A 182 -1.51 -0.68 -15.45
CA ASN A 182 -0.77 0.26 -16.27
C ASN A 182 -1.48 0.60 -17.59
N ALA A 183 -2.26 -0.35 -18.15
CA ALA A 183 -3.08 -0.11 -19.32
C ALA A 183 -4.32 0.76 -19.00
N LEU A 184 -4.96 0.51 -17.86
CA LEU A 184 -6.16 1.25 -17.44
C LEU A 184 -5.82 2.67 -16.96
N LEU A 185 -4.71 2.82 -16.23
CA LEU A 185 -4.26 4.10 -15.69
C LEU A 185 -2.75 4.28 -15.92
N PRO A 186 -2.35 4.67 -17.14
CA PRO A 186 -0.93 4.89 -17.46
C PRO A 186 -0.32 6.08 -16.70
N THR A 187 -1.14 7.07 -16.34
CA THR A 187 -0.76 8.26 -15.56
C THR A 187 -1.86 8.63 -14.59
N ALA A 188 -1.50 9.03 -13.38
CA ALA A 188 -2.43 9.56 -12.38
C ALA A 188 -2.32 11.08 -12.29
N GLN A 189 -3.41 11.74 -11.93
CA GLN A 189 -3.42 13.17 -11.64
C GLN A 189 -2.70 13.42 -10.31
N LEU A 190 -1.71 14.30 -10.34
CA LEU A 190 -0.87 14.57 -9.17
C LEU A 190 -1.52 15.57 -8.21
N VAL A 191 -2.24 16.57 -8.76
CA VAL A 191 -2.86 17.65 -7.99
C VAL A 191 -4.33 17.32 -7.78
N PRO A 192 -4.78 17.10 -6.53
CA PRO A 192 -6.19 16.86 -6.26
C PRO A 192 -7.04 18.09 -6.58
N PRO A 193 -8.31 17.91 -6.96
CA PRO A 193 -9.26 19.01 -7.13
C PRO A 193 -9.44 19.80 -5.82
N GLN A 194 -9.84 21.05 -5.95
CA GLN A 194 -10.11 21.87 -4.77
C GLN A 194 -11.21 21.24 -3.89
N GLY A 195 -10.93 21.13 -2.60
CA GLY A 195 -11.86 20.53 -1.63
C GLY A 195 -11.89 19.00 -1.64
N TRP A 196 -11.04 18.36 -2.43
CA TRP A 196 -10.91 16.90 -2.38
C TRP A 196 -10.35 16.44 -1.04
N LEU A 197 -10.93 15.37 -0.52
CA LEU A 197 -10.47 14.68 0.68
C LEU A 197 -10.33 13.18 0.39
N PRO A 198 -9.39 12.48 1.05
CA PRO A 198 -9.30 11.03 0.98
C PRO A 198 -10.63 10.36 1.37
N ARG A 199 -10.91 9.19 0.78
CA ARG A 199 -12.18 8.45 0.99
C ARG A 199 -12.50 8.25 2.46
N GLU A 200 -11.53 7.82 3.26
CA GLU A 200 -11.70 7.60 4.70
C GLU A 200 -12.17 8.87 5.42
N MET A 201 -11.64 10.04 5.04
CA MET A 201 -12.08 11.31 5.64
C MET A 201 -13.49 11.69 5.20
N ARG A 202 -13.87 11.43 3.93
CA ARG A 202 -15.23 11.66 3.43
C ARG A 202 -16.23 10.76 4.17
N GLU A 203 -15.93 9.47 4.30
CA GLU A 203 -16.76 8.50 5.02
C GLU A 203 -16.92 8.87 6.51
N GLN A 204 -15.84 9.32 7.17
CA GLN A 204 -15.91 9.83 8.54
C GLN A 204 -16.81 11.07 8.66
N GLN A 205 -16.70 12.02 7.73
CA GLN A 205 -17.56 13.21 7.73
C GLN A 205 -19.03 12.84 7.52
N GLU A 206 -19.32 11.93 6.61
CA GLU A 206 -20.68 11.44 6.36
C GLU A 206 -21.24 10.71 7.59
N ALA A 207 -20.46 9.84 8.23
CA ALA A 207 -20.85 9.16 9.45
C ALA A 207 -21.13 10.14 10.61
N GLN A 208 -20.30 11.17 10.77
CA GLN A 208 -20.52 12.22 11.77
C GLN A 208 -21.77 13.05 11.47
N ALA A 209 -21.99 13.42 10.20
CA ALA A 209 -23.19 14.14 9.77
C ALA A 209 -24.48 13.34 10.02
N GLN A 210 -24.44 12.04 9.73
CA GLN A 210 -25.58 11.12 10.00
C GLN A 210 -25.84 10.99 11.50
N ALA A 211 -24.77 10.85 12.32
CA ALA A 211 -24.91 10.79 13.76
C ALA A 211 -25.46 12.09 14.36
N ALA A 212 -25.04 13.25 13.86
CA ALA A 212 -25.55 14.55 14.27
C ALA A 212 -27.04 14.73 13.88
N ALA A 213 -27.42 14.30 12.67
CA ALA A 213 -28.81 14.35 12.21
C ALA A 213 -29.74 13.43 13.04
N ALA A 214 -29.23 12.24 13.43
CA ALA A 214 -29.99 11.32 14.29
C ALA A 214 -30.19 11.84 15.73
N GLN A 215 -29.32 12.75 16.21
CA GLN A 215 -29.41 13.38 17.53
C GLN A 215 -30.28 14.66 17.56
N GLN A 216 -30.70 15.19 16.39
CA GLN A 216 -31.65 16.29 16.37
C GLN A 216 -33.04 15.79 16.75
N PRO A 217 -33.64 16.25 17.88
CA PRO A 217 -35.02 15.89 18.20
C PRO A 217 -35.94 16.39 17.09
N ALA A 218 -36.82 15.51 16.62
CA ALA A 218 -37.86 15.87 15.67
C ALA A 218 -38.58 17.15 16.17
N ALA A 219 -38.44 18.22 15.41
CA ALA A 219 -39.12 19.46 15.72
C ALA A 219 -40.62 19.14 15.87
N SER A 220 -41.12 19.23 17.09
CA SER A 220 -42.53 19.03 17.38
C SER A 220 -43.37 20.01 16.58
N THR A 221 -43.98 19.53 15.55
CA THR A 221 -45.01 20.30 14.80
C THR A 221 -46.19 20.42 15.72
N THR A 222 -46.17 21.37 16.62
CA THR A 222 -47.37 21.81 17.37
C THR A 222 -48.25 22.52 16.37
N GLN A 223 -49.20 21.81 15.78
CA GLN A 223 -50.32 22.42 15.08
C GLN A 223 -51.12 23.25 16.08
N PRO A 224 -51.41 24.51 15.83
CA PRO A 224 -52.36 25.23 16.67
C PRO A 224 -53.73 24.64 16.45
N VAL A 225 -54.29 24.01 17.48
CA VAL A 225 -55.71 23.61 17.52
C VAL A 225 -56.54 24.89 17.57
N SER A 226 -57.12 25.28 16.43
CA SER A 226 -58.13 26.31 16.37
C SER A 226 -59.40 25.78 17.06
N GLY A 227 -59.60 26.17 18.30
CA GLY A 227 -60.83 25.92 19.05
C GLY A 227 -61.91 26.88 18.57
N ARG A 228 -63.07 26.33 18.33
CA ARG A 228 -64.34 27.00 18.10
C ARG A 228 -65.20 26.81 19.35
#